data_7fddba911dce0b97a8bedeb66f074716
#
_entry.id   7fddba911dce0b97a8bedeb66f074716
#
_cell.length_a   1.000
_cell.length_b   1.000
_cell.length_c   1.000
_cell.angle_alpha   90.00
_cell.angle_beta   90.00
_cell.angle_gamma   90.00
#
_symmetry.space_group_name_H-M   'P 1'
#
loop_
_entity.id
_entity.type
_entity.pdbx_description
1 polymer ?
#
loop_
_entity_poly.entity_id
_entity_poly.type
_entity_poly.pdbx_seq_one_letter_code
_entity_poly.pdbx_strand_id
1 'polypeptide(L)'
;PHVRILWGDGLSADGINEVLSLAVSSGYSAENLIFGMGGGLLQKLNRDTNRFAYKSSAQCRNGIWHDVFKNPLDSTKASKKGKLKLIKNGNSYTTVPLDMVTNNPNLLQTVYENGEILISPTFAEIRKRASL
;
A
#
# COMPACT_ATOMS: atom_id res chain seq x y z
N PRO A 1 5.45 27.05 -30.85
CA PRO A 1 6.80 26.47 -30.78
C PRO A 1 6.88 25.14 -31.51
N HIS A 2 8.04 24.84 -32.13
CA HIS A 2 8.27 23.55 -32.81
C HIS A 2 8.57 22.43 -31.82
N VAL A 3 9.00 22.77 -30.60
CA VAL A 3 9.29 21.86 -29.49
C VAL A 3 8.59 22.36 -28.25
N ARG A 4 8.01 21.44 -27.49
CA ARG A 4 7.35 21.70 -26.20
C ARG A 4 7.92 20.81 -25.13
N ILE A 5 7.78 21.21 -23.89
CA ILE A 5 8.18 20.42 -22.73
C ILE A 5 6.97 19.63 -22.25
N LEU A 6 7.10 18.30 -22.16
CA LEU A 6 6.11 17.45 -21.53
C LEU A 6 6.55 17.10 -20.12
N TRP A 7 5.71 17.43 -19.14
CA TRP A 7 5.89 17.06 -17.76
C TRP A 7 4.78 16.11 -17.32
N GLY A 8 5.11 14.85 -17.05
CA GLY A 8 4.13 13.79 -16.80
C GLY A 8 4.33 13.04 -15.48
N ASP A 9 5.15 13.53 -14.56
CA ASP A 9 5.42 12.84 -13.30
C ASP A 9 5.14 13.71 -12.08
N GLY A 10 4.49 13.09 -11.06
CA GLY A 10 4.23 13.71 -9.77
C GLY A 10 3.31 14.92 -9.75
N LEU A 11 2.49 15.11 -10.80
CA LEU A 11 1.64 16.29 -10.93
C LEU A 11 0.36 16.20 -10.11
N SER A 12 -0.02 17.35 -9.56
CA SER A 12 -1.33 17.65 -9.00
C SER A 12 -1.91 18.90 -9.70
N ALA A 13 -3.20 19.18 -9.50
CA ALA A 13 -3.81 20.40 -10.01
C ALA A 13 -3.08 21.66 -9.51
N ASP A 14 -2.73 21.67 -8.22
CA ASP A 14 -1.99 22.79 -7.61
C ASP A 14 -0.59 22.92 -8.23
N GLY A 15 0.14 21.80 -8.41
CA GLY A 15 1.46 21.80 -9.05
C GLY A 15 1.43 22.29 -10.50
N ILE A 16 0.39 21.95 -11.27
CA ILE A 16 0.19 22.50 -12.62
C ILE A 16 0.03 24.02 -12.58
N ASN A 17 -0.80 24.50 -11.66
CA ASN A 17 -1.04 25.93 -11.49
C ASN A 17 0.23 26.70 -11.09
N GLU A 18 1.04 26.15 -10.19
CA GLU A 18 2.33 26.73 -9.79
C GLU A 18 3.29 26.82 -10.97
N VAL A 19 3.43 25.74 -11.75
CA VAL A 19 4.35 25.69 -12.90
C VAL A 19 3.91 26.66 -13.99
N LEU A 20 2.60 26.74 -14.29
CA LEU A 20 2.07 27.69 -15.26
C LEU A 20 2.27 29.14 -14.81
N SER A 21 2.01 29.42 -13.54
CA SER A 21 2.21 30.77 -12.98
C SER A 21 3.67 31.20 -13.04
N LEU A 22 4.60 30.29 -12.72
CA LEU A 22 6.03 30.56 -12.81
C LEU A 22 6.47 30.79 -14.26
N ALA A 23 6.02 29.96 -15.19
CA ALA A 23 6.38 30.13 -16.60
C ALA A 23 5.91 31.50 -17.14
N VAL A 24 4.65 31.87 -16.90
CA VAL A 24 4.08 33.14 -17.38
C VAL A 24 4.78 34.32 -16.71
N SER A 25 5.02 34.30 -15.40
CA SER A 25 5.71 35.38 -14.69
C SER A 25 7.19 35.53 -15.13
N SER A 26 7.78 34.46 -15.65
CA SER A 26 9.13 34.47 -16.22
C SER A 26 9.16 34.87 -17.73
N GLY A 27 8.02 35.28 -18.29
CA GLY A 27 7.92 35.74 -19.68
C GLY A 27 7.77 34.62 -20.73
N TYR A 28 7.52 33.39 -20.31
CA TYR A 28 7.30 32.26 -21.21
C TYR A 28 5.79 32.05 -21.47
N SER A 29 5.45 31.63 -22.69
CA SER A 29 4.07 31.23 -23.01
C SER A 29 3.72 29.88 -22.36
N ALA A 30 2.52 29.77 -21.80
CA ALA A 30 1.96 28.50 -21.31
C ALA A 30 1.89 27.42 -22.39
N GLU A 31 1.83 27.81 -23.69
CA GLU A 31 1.84 26.86 -24.82
C GLU A 31 3.13 26.04 -24.95
N ASN A 32 4.20 26.46 -24.26
CA ASN A 32 5.45 25.70 -24.22
C ASN A 32 5.34 24.43 -23.38
N LEU A 33 4.30 24.29 -22.56
CA LEU A 33 4.14 23.23 -21.59
C LEU A 33 2.98 22.31 -21.95
N ILE A 34 3.21 21.02 -21.81
CA ILE A 34 2.20 19.96 -21.92
C ILE A 34 2.27 19.16 -20.62
N PHE A 35 1.13 18.88 -20.02
CA PHE A 35 1.05 18.13 -18.78
C PHE A 35 0.39 16.78 -19.01
N GLY A 36 1.01 15.72 -18.45
CA GLY A 36 0.43 14.39 -18.33
C GLY A 36 0.08 14.11 -16.88
N MET A 37 -1.16 13.76 -16.59
CA MET A 37 -1.59 13.38 -15.24
C MET A 37 -2.30 12.04 -15.31
N GLY A 38 -1.79 11.06 -14.55
CA GLY A 38 -2.36 9.72 -14.47
C GLY A 38 -3.30 9.56 -13.27
N GLY A 39 -2.94 8.67 -12.34
CA GLY A 39 -3.75 8.35 -11.17
C GLY A 39 -4.14 9.54 -10.30
N GLY A 40 -3.31 10.58 -10.22
CA GLY A 40 -3.60 11.80 -9.47
C GLY A 40 -4.80 12.60 -9.98
N LEU A 41 -5.19 12.42 -11.25
CA LEU A 41 -6.34 13.09 -11.84
C LEU A 41 -7.68 12.54 -11.33
N LEU A 42 -7.78 11.22 -11.23
CA LEU A 42 -9.01 10.53 -10.90
C LEU A 42 -9.07 10.10 -9.43
N GLN A 43 -7.94 9.84 -8.81
CA GLN A 43 -7.86 9.38 -7.44
C GLN A 43 -6.53 9.78 -6.78
N LYS A 44 -6.62 10.41 -5.62
CA LYS A 44 -5.43 10.72 -4.78
C LYS A 44 -5.14 9.63 -3.74
N LEU A 45 -5.77 8.47 -3.87
CA LEU A 45 -5.57 7.36 -2.97
C LEU A 45 -4.29 6.61 -3.32
N ASN A 46 -3.51 6.29 -2.31
CA ASN A 46 -2.35 5.42 -2.46
C ASN A 46 -2.35 4.35 -1.35
N ARG A 47 -1.57 3.31 -1.54
CA ARG A 47 -1.50 2.19 -0.61
C ARG A 47 -0.98 2.59 0.78
N ASP A 48 -0.12 3.60 0.86
CA ASP A 48 0.50 4.02 2.13
C ASP A 48 -0.54 4.75 2.99
N THR A 49 -1.39 5.59 2.39
CA THR A 49 -2.52 6.24 3.06
C THR A 49 -3.48 5.20 3.66
N ASN A 50 -3.79 4.16 2.91
CA ASN A 50 -4.69 3.09 3.36
C ASN A 50 -3.96 1.99 4.16
N ARG A 51 -2.64 2.09 4.32
CA ARG A 51 -1.79 1.09 4.99
C ARG A 51 -1.90 -0.31 4.38
N PHE A 52 -2.17 -0.40 3.09
CA PHE A 52 -2.22 -1.65 2.35
C PHE A 52 -0.79 -2.09 2.02
N ALA A 53 -0.27 -3.02 2.81
CA ALA A 53 1.04 -3.59 2.59
C ALA A 53 0.97 -5.11 2.61
N TYR A 54 1.55 -5.74 1.59
CA TYR A 54 1.79 -7.17 1.53
C TYR A 54 3.30 -7.41 1.73
N LYS A 55 3.65 -8.02 2.86
CA LYS A 55 5.06 -8.22 3.23
C LYS A 55 5.23 -9.57 3.89
N SER A 56 6.34 -10.27 3.56
CA SER A 56 6.76 -11.43 4.32
C SER A 56 7.16 -11.02 5.74
N SER A 57 6.73 -11.76 6.73
CA SER A 57 7.10 -11.55 8.14
C SER A 57 7.99 -12.66 8.69
N ALA A 58 8.00 -13.84 8.05
CA ALA A 58 8.85 -14.97 8.42
C ALA A 58 9.17 -15.81 7.19
N GLN A 59 10.31 -16.50 7.21
CA GLN A 59 10.66 -17.51 6.21
C GLN A 59 11.25 -18.72 6.87
N CYS A 60 10.98 -19.91 6.32
CA CYS A 60 11.62 -21.14 6.71
C CYS A 60 12.76 -21.46 5.73
N ARG A 61 13.96 -21.64 6.25
CA ARG A 61 15.15 -22.02 5.46
C ARG A 61 15.83 -23.19 6.15
N ASN A 62 15.97 -24.30 5.43
CA ASN A 62 16.53 -25.54 5.97
C ASN A 62 15.84 -26.01 7.27
N GLY A 63 14.52 -25.89 7.34
CA GLY A 63 13.74 -26.26 8.53
C GLY A 63 13.76 -25.23 9.67
N ILE A 64 14.56 -24.17 9.57
CA ILE A 64 14.70 -23.14 10.60
C ILE A 64 13.90 -21.89 10.19
N TRP A 65 13.08 -21.39 11.11
CA TRP A 65 12.31 -20.17 10.90
C TRP A 65 13.14 -18.94 11.26
N HIS A 66 13.11 -17.96 10.38
CA HIS A 66 13.76 -16.67 10.53
C HIS A 66 12.73 -15.56 10.41
N ASP A 67 12.87 -14.56 11.26
CA ASP A 67 12.09 -13.32 11.14
C ASP A 67 12.50 -12.57 9.89
N VAL A 68 11.50 -12.06 9.17
CA VAL A 68 11.70 -11.16 8.03
C VAL A 68 10.99 -9.85 8.33
N PHE A 69 11.73 -8.76 8.34
CA PHE A 69 11.15 -7.45 8.64
C PHE A 69 11.98 -6.32 8.06
N LYS A 70 11.33 -5.17 7.91
CA LYS A 70 11.96 -3.92 7.54
C LYS A 70 11.77 -2.93 8.70
N ASN A 71 12.88 -2.35 9.14
CA ASN A 71 12.90 -1.31 10.17
C ASN A 71 13.51 -0.03 9.58
N PRO A 72 12.78 0.74 8.74
CA PRO A 72 13.28 1.96 8.14
C PRO A 72 13.34 3.09 9.17
N LEU A 73 14.03 4.19 8.83
CA LEU A 73 14.06 5.41 9.65
C LEU A 73 12.65 5.97 9.90
N ASP A 74 11.80 5.92 8.89
CA ASP A 74 10.37 6.21 9.03
C ASP A 74 9.65 5.03 9.68
N SER A 75 9.39 5.14 10.98
CA SER A 75 8.74 4.11 11.79
C SER A 75 7.35 3.73 11.30
N THR A 76 6.65 4.61 10.56
CA THR A 76 5.32 4.32 10.00
C THR A 76 5.38 3.22 8.93
N LYS A 77 6.56 3.01 8.34
CA LYS A 77 6.84 1.99 7.31
C LYS A 77 7.46 0.70 7.87
N ALA A 78 7.62 0.60 9.19
CA ALA A 78 8.11 -0.62 9.82
C ALA A 78 7.15 -1.78 9.54
N SER A 79 7.72 -2.98 9.31
CA SER A 79 6.93 -4.18 9.09
C SER A 79 6.91 -5.07 10.34
N LYS A 80 5.82 -5.79 10.52
CA LYS A 80 5.72 -6.82 11.56
C LYS A 80 6.66 -7.97 11.24
N LYS A 81 7.19 -8.63 12.25
CA LYS A 81 8.17 -9.72 12.14
C LYS A 81 7.68 -10.99 12.80
N GLY A 82 8.18 -12.13 12.33
CA GLY A 82 7.95 -13.45 12.90
C GLY A 82 6.69 -14.14 12.39
N LYS A 83 6.49 -15.35 12.88
CA LYS A 83 5.24 -16.10 12.65
C LYS A 83 4.13 -15.45 13.46
N LEU A 84 3.07 -15.04 12.79
CA LEU A 84 2.04 -14.21 13.38
C LEU A 84 0.67 -14.87 13.28
N LYS A 85 -0.22 -14.51 14.20
CA LYS A 85 -1.65 -14.77 14.12
C LYS A 85 -2.44 -13.49 14.35
N LEU A 86 -3.62 -13.41 13.78
CA LEU A 86 -4.58 -12.33 13.98
C LEU A 86 -5.64 -12.78 14.96
N ILE A 87 -5.86 -12.02 15.99
CA ILE A 87 -6.91 -12.26 16.96
C ILE A 87 -7.86 -11.07 17.05
N LYS A 88 -9.12 -11.36 17.40
CA LYS A 88 -10.11 -10.32 17.74
C LYS A 88 -10.10 -10.11 19.25
N ASN A 89 -10.00 -8.85 19.66
CA ASN A 89 -10.09 -8.45 21.06
C ASN A 89 -11.14 -7.34 21.19
N GLY A 90 -12.33 -7.70 21.65
CA GLY A 90 -13.49 -6.81 21.62
C GLY A 90 -13.82 -6.39 20.19
N ASN A 91 -13.84 -5.10 19.93
CA ASN A 91 -14.10 -4.52 18.60
C ASN A 91 -12.84 -4.24 17.78
N SER A 92 -11.66 -4.64 18.26
CA SER A 92 -10.39 -4.43 17.56
C SER A 92 -9.74 -5.73 17.14
N TYR A 93 -8.85 -5.64 16.16
CA TYR A 93 -8.03 -6.74 15.67
C TYR A 93 -6.57 -6.48 16.02
N THR A 94 -5.90 -7.50 16.55
CA THR A 94 -4.49 -7.39 16.94
C THR A 94 -3.69 -8.53 16.36
N THR A 95 -2.52 -8.22 15.80
CA THR A 95 -1.56 -9.22 15.35
C THR A 95 -0.60 -9.52 16.50
N VAL A 96 -0.45 -10.81 16.82
CA VAL A 96 0.40 -11.29 17.91
C VAL A 96 1.29 -12.43 17.42
N PRO A 97 2.39 -12.78 18.11
CA PRO A 97 3.18 -13.96 17.82
C PRO A 97 2.31 -15.25 17.79
N LEU A 98 2.64 -16.16 16.89
CA LEU A 98 1.85 -17.39 16.70
C LEU A 98 1.82 -18.27 17.95
N ASP A 99 2.93 -18.31 18.69
CA ASP A 99 3.14 -19.08 19.93
C ASP A 99 2.55 -18.42 21.18
N MET A 100 2.10 -17.17 21.07
CA MET A 100 1.47 -16.49 22.19
C MET A 100 0.21 -17.24 22.63
N VAL A 101 0.16 -17.63 23.90
CA VAL A 101 -1.04 -18.29 24.48
C VAL A 101 -2.17 -17.27 24.58
N THR A 102 -3.32 -17.62 24.00
CA THR A 102 -4.53 -16.79 24.02
C THR A 102 -5.76 -17.67 23.80
N ASN A 103 -6.87 -17.30 24.43
CA ASN A 103 -8.16 -17.96 24.23
C ASN A 103 -8.83 -17.56 22.90
N ASN A 104 -8.32 -16.55 22.22
CA ASN A 104 -8.88 -16.08 20.96
C ASN A 104 -8.33 -16.92 19.79
N PRO A 105 -9.18 -17.39 18.88
CA PRO A 105 -8.73 -18.17 17.73
C PRO A 105 -7.90 -17.31 16.77
N ASN A 106 -7.01 -17.96 16.01
CA ASN A 106 -6.34 -17.31 14.90
C ASN A 106 -7.34 -17.11 13.76
N LEU A 107 -7.50 -15.88 13.31
CA LEU A 107 -8.39 -15.50 12.21
C LEU A 107 -7.72 -15.56 10.85
N LEU A 108 -6.39 -15.74 10.78
CA LEU A 108 -5.71 -15.94 9.51
C LEU A 108 -6.02 -17.33 8.98
N GLN A 109 -6.32 -17.39 7.69
CA GLN A 109 -6.59 -18.62 6.96
C GLN A 109 -5.56 -18.78 5.84
N THR A 110 -5.09 -20.01 5.61
CA THR A 110 -4.25 -20.31 4.46
C THR A 110 -5.10 -20.23 3.20
N VAL A 111 -4.80 -19.28 2.35
CA VAL A 111 -5.54 -19.05 1.10
C VAL A 111 -4.81 -19.60 -0.12
N TYR A 112 -3.51 -19.81 0.00
CA TYR A 112 -2.65 -20.35 -1.05
C TYR A 112 -1.52 -21.16 -0.43
N GLU A 113 -1.23 -22.34 -0.94
CA GLU A 113 -0.15 -23.21 -0.49
C GLU A 113 0.35 -24.10 -1.63
N ASN A 114 1.67 -24.20 -1.78
CA ASN A 114 2.35 -25.10 -2.72
C ASN A 114 1.85 -25.04 -4.19
N GLY A 115 1.47 -23.85 -4.66
CA GLY A 115 0.95 -23.68 -6.02
C GLY A 115 -0.58 -23.76 -6.13
N GLU A 116 -1.28 -24.07 -5.05
CA GLU A 116 -2.74 -24.25 -5.05
C GLU A 116 -3.46 -23.12 -4.32
N ILE A 117 -4.55 -22.66 -4.90
CA ILE A 117 -5.49 -21.70 -4.25
C ILE A 117 -6.46 -22.53 -3.41
N LEU A 118 -6.38 -22.40 -2.09
CA LEU A 118 -7.24 -23.13 -1.16
C LEU A 118 -8.58 -22.39 -0.89
N ILE A 119 -8.55 -21.06 -0.92
CA ILE A 119 -9.73 -20.22 -0.69
C ILE A 119 -9.72 -19.08 -1.71
N SER A 120 -10.79 -18.96 -2.48
CA SER A 120 -10.95 -17.90 -3.49
C SER A 120 -12.29 -17.17 -3.30
N PRO A 121 -12.37 -16.21 -2.38
CA PRO A 121 -13.60 -15.46 -2.14
C PRO A 121 -13.90 -14.54 -3.31
N THR A 122 -15.17 -14.36 -3.61
CA THR A 122 -15.61 -13.34 -4.56
C THR A 122 -15.40 -11.94 -3.99
N PHE A 123 -15.29 -10.94 -4.86
CA PHE A 123 -15.16 -9.56 -4.42
C PHE A 123 -16.37 -9.08 -3.58
N ALA A 124 -17.57 -9.58 -3.89
CA ALA A 124 -18.77 -9.29 -3.12
C ALA A 124 -18.69 -9.81 -1.68
N GLU A 125 -18.15 -11.01 -1.46
CA GLU A 125 -17.91 -11.57 -0.13
C GLU A 125 -16.87 -10.78 0.65
N ILE A 126 -15.79 -10.33 -0.04
CA ILE A 126 -14.75 -9.48 0.59
C ILE A 126 -15.36 -8.15 1.04
N ARG A 127 -16.15 -7.50 0.16
CA ARG A 127 -16.82 -6.23 0.49
C ARG A 127 -17.78 -6.39 1.65
N LYS A 128 -18.58 -7.45 1.66
CA LYS A 128 -19.53 -7.74 2.76
C LYS A 128 -18.80 -7.88 4.10
N ARG A 129 -17.65 -8.55 4.12
CA ARG A 129 -16.84 -8.69 5.33
C ARG A 129 -16.20 -7.37 5.78
N ALA A 130 -15.83 -6.51 4.85
CA ALA A 130 -15.22 -5.20 5.15
C ALA A 130 -16.24 -4.14 5.60
N SER A 131 -17.53 -4.37 5.35
CA SER A 131 -18.62 -3.44 5.68
C SER A 131 -19.23 -3.67 7.08
N LEU A 132 -18.60 -4.51 7.89
CA LEU A 132 -19.03 -4.87 9.25
C LEU A 132 -18.51 -3.87 10.28
#